data_fe2ab7342d3df2c320493a13e95e65bf
#
_entry.id   fe2ab7342d3df2c320493a13e95e65bf
#
_cell.length_a   1.000
_cell.length_b   1.000
_cell.length_c   1.000
_cell.angle_alpha   90.00
_cell.angle_beta   90.00
_cell.angle_gamma   90.00
#
_symmetry.space_group_name_H-M   'P 1'
#
loop_
_entity.id
_entity.type
_entity.pdbx_description
1 polymer ?
#
loop_
_entity_poly.entity_id
_entity_poly.type
_entity_poly.pdbx_seq_one_letter_code
_entity_poly.pdbx_strand_id
1 'polypeptide(L)'
;MKKPELLVTPSSVSDVMPLIEAGADAFLIGEQTYGIRLAGEFSREDVKQTVEVAHAYQKKVYVAMNAIFHNDRVQLLGDYLTFLDSLNVDGVVFGDPAVIMAAKETGVNLNLHWSTETTGTNYYTCNYWGRKGASRAVLAKELNMDSVIDIKENAEVEIEIQVHGMTCMFQSKRTLIGNYFEYQGKQMDVVGRNMEEGLFLHDQERQNKYPIFEDANGTHIMSPNDVCMIDELEEFVDAGIDSFKIDGILKSLSYITEVTSLYRKAIDLLTTDKDAYEDQKEDWVKRIEEIQPVNRSIDTGFFFKETVY
;
A
#
# COMPACT_ATOMS: atom_id res chain seq x y z
N MET A 1 3.88 13.94 -20.93
CA MET A 1 3.39 13.69 -19.57
C MET A 1 4.39 12.82 -18.80
N LYS A 2 4.59 13.06 -17.48
CA LYS A 2 5.42 12.16 -16.65
C LYS A 2 4.60 10.90 -16.39
N LYS A 3 5.17 9.73 -16.69
CA LYS A 3 4.53 8.45 -16.43
C LYS A 3 4.54 8.19 -14.93
N PRO A 4 3.41 7.88 -14.27
CA PRO A 4 3.39 7.53 -12.85
C PRO A 4 4.14 6.22 -12.60
N GLU A 5 4.79 6.14 -11.45
CA GLU A 5 5.41 4.92 -10.93
C GLU A 5 4.32 3.90 -10.56
N LEU A 6 4.46 2.65 -10.97
CA LEU A 6 3.58 1.56 -10.56
C LEU A 6 4.22 0.79 -9.41
N LEU A 7 3.76 1.07 -8.19
CA LEU A 7 4.22 0.48 -6.94
C LEU A 7 3.36 -0.73 -6.57
N VAL A 8 3.97 -1.86 -6.29
CA VAL A 8 3.28 -3.11 -5.94
C VAL A 8 3.81 -3.68 -4.62
N THR A 9 2.94 -4.34 -3.83
CA THR A 9 3.32 -4.99 -2.57
C THR A 9 3.39 -6.52 -2.76
N PRO A 10 4.58 -7.12 -2.93
CA PRO A 10 4.77 -8.57 -3.00
C PRO A 10 4.58 -9.24 -1.64
N SER A 11 4.22 -10.53 -1.62
CA SER A 11 4.10 -11.33 -0.40
C SER A 11 5.38 -12.08 -0.04
N SER A 12 6.30 -12.23 -0.98
CA SER A 12 7.58 -12.90 -0.80
C SER A 12 8.63 -12.43 -1.82
N VAL A 13 9.89 -12.80 -1.60
CA VAL A 13 10.99 -12.53 -2.56
C VAL A 13 10.72 -13.17 -3.93
N SER A 14 10.12 -14.36 -3.94
CA SER A 14 9.81 -15.08 -5.19
C SER A 14 8.79 -14.37 -6.07
N ASP A 15 7.98 -13.46 -5.51
CA ASP A 15 6.97 -12.71 -6.25
C ASP A 15 7.58 -11.55 -7.06
N VAL A 16 8.78 -11.11 -6.69
CA VAL A 16 9.40 -9.89 -7.25
C VAL A 16 9.63 -10.03 -8.76
N MET A 17 10.20 -11.16 -9.22
CA MET A 17 10.45 -11.35 -10.65
C MET A 17 9.18 -11.38 -11.50
N PRO A 18 8.14 -12.19 -11.17
CA PRO A 18 6.87 -12.14 -11.91
C PRO A 18 6.24 -10.75 -11.96
N LEU A 19 6.37 -9.96 -10.89
CA LEU A 19 5.84 -8.59 -10.85
C LEU A 19 6.67 -7.61 -11.66
N ILE A 20 7.99 -7.78 -11.74
CA ILE A 20 8.86 -7.03 -12.69
C ILE A 20 8.42 -7.29 -14.13
N GLU A 21 8.22 -8.56 -14.48
CA GLU A 21 7.77 -8.98 -15.82
C GLU A 21 6.36 -8.44 -16.14
N ALA A 22 5.50 -8.33 -15.13
CA ALA A 22 4.19 -7.70 -15.26
C ALA A 22 4.23 -6.16 -15.40
N GLY A 23 5.38 -5.53 -15.17
CA GLY A 23 5.59 -4.10 -15.39
C GLY A 23 5.58 -3.23 -14.14
N ALA A 24 5.78 -3.80 -12.95
CA ALA A 24 6.01 -3.01 -11.73
C ALA A 24 7.29 -2.17 -11.85
N ASP A 25 7.26 -0.95 -11.31
CA ASP A 25 8.40 -0.03 -11.25
C ASP A 25 9.05 -0.01 -9.86
N ALA A 26 8.27 -0.30 -8.82
CA ALA A 26 8.72 -0.26 -7.44
C ALA A 26 7.99 -1.31 -6.58
N PHE A 27 8.62 -1.68 -5.47
CA PHE A 27 8.09 -2.63 -4.50
C PHE A 27 8.07 -2.02 -3.10
N LEU A 28 6.96 -2.22 -2.36
CA LEU A 28 6.89 -1.89 -0.95
C LEU A 28 6.87 -3.20 -0.14
N ILE A 29 7.89 -3.40 0.69
CA ILE A 29 8.10 -4.57 1.54
C ILE A 29 8.38 -4.12 2.98
N GLY A 30 8.52 -5.06 3.93
CA GLY A 30 8.97 -4.71 5.29
C GLY A 30 8.94 -5.87 6.27
N GLU A 31 9.56 -5.64 7.42
CA GLU A 31 9.50 -6.52 8.59
C GLU A 31 8.33 -6.13 9.49
N GLN A 32 7.61 -7.08 10.07
CA GLN A 32 6.49 -6.83 11.00
C GLN A 32 6.90 -6.02 12.24
N THR A 33 8.18 -6.05 12.63
CA THR A 33 8.68 -5.24 13.74
C THR A 33 8.56 -3.74 13.48
N TYR A 34 8.68 -3.32 12.22
CA TYR A 34 8.75 -1.92 11.82
C TYR A 34 7.59 -1.48 10.94
N GLY A 35 7.00 -2.40 10.17
CA GLY A 35 5.91 -2.14 9.23
C GLY A 35 4.60 -2.80 9.65
N ILE A 36 3.49 -2.18 9.26
CA ILE A 36 2.13 -2.71 9.47
C ILE A 36 1.41 -2.88 8.13
N ARG A 37 0.45 -3.81 8.10
CA ARG A 37 -0.37 -4.12 6.91
C ARG A 37 0.48 -4.50 5.70
N LEU A 38 1.52 -5.28 5.94
CA LEU A 38 2.37 -5.81 4.88
C LEU A 38 1.66 -6.94 4.14
N ALA A 39 1.84 -7.03 2.82
CA ALA A 39 1.32 -8.14 2.02
C ALA A 39 2.01 -9.46 2.40
N GLY A 40 3.31 -9.40 2.74
CA GLY A 40 4.12 -10.49 3.27
C GLY A 40 5.05 -10.03 4.37
N GLU A 41 5.64 -10.99 5.07
CA GLU A 41 6.67 -10.74 6.07
C GLU A 41 8.04 -10.98 5.45
N PHE A 42 8.90 -9.96 5.50
CA PHE A 42 10.26 -10.02 4.97
C PHE A 42 11.26 -9.93 6.11
N SER A 43 12.10 -10.95 6.25
CA SER A 43 13.27 -10.88 7.11
C SER A 43 14.31 -9.90 6.54
N ARG A 44 15.33 -9.53 7.33
CA ARG A 44 16.44 -8.70 6.83
C ARG A 44 17.13 -9.31 5.61
N GLU A 45 17.26 -10.64 5.56
CA GLU A 45 17.82 -11.32 4.40
C GLU A 45 16.91 -11.24 3.19
N ASP A 46 15.59 -11.37 3.37
CA ASP A 46 14.61 -11.20 2.30
C ASP A 46 14.59 -9.76 1.76
N VAL A 47 14.72 -8.76 2.65
CA VAL A 47 14.86 -7.35 2.24
C VAL A 47 16.10 -7.19 1.34
N LYS A 48 17.26 -7.74 1.78
CA LYS A 48 18.49 -7.68 0.99
C LYS A 48 18.33 -8.35 -0.37
N GLN A 49 17.79 -9.57 -0.41
CA GLN A 49 17.56 -10.31 -1.66
C GLN A 49 16.59 -9.56 -2.59
N THR A 50 15.54 -8.96 -2.03
CA THR A 50 14.59 -8.16 -2.83
C THR A 50 15.28 -6.95 -3.46
N VAL A 51 16.13 -6.23 -2.72
CA VAL A 51 16.91 -5.11 -3.25
C VAL A 51 17.84 -5.57 -4.35
N GLU A 52 18.59 -6.65 -4.16
CA GLU A 52 19.49 -7.21 -5.15
C GLU A 52 18.75 -7.57 -6.46
N VAL A 53 17.61 -8.28 -6.36
CA VAL A 53 16.80 -8.67 -7.52
C VAL A 53 16.22 -7.44 -8.21
N ALA A 54 15.56 -6.54 -7.48
CA ALA A 54 14.90 -5.37 -8.07
C ALA A 54 15.91 -4.43 -8.74
N HIS A 55 17.04 -4.13 -8.10
CA HIS A 55 18.06 -3.26 -8.64
C HIS A 55 18.73 -3.82 -9.88
N ALA A 56 18.89 -5.16 -10.00
CA ALA A 56 19.39 -5.80 -11.22
C ALA A 56 18.52 -5.48 -12.45
N TYR A 57 17.25 -5.17 -12.25
CA TYR A 57 16.30 -4.78 -13.29
C TYR A 57 15.94 -3.28 -13.25
N GLN A 58 16.72 -2.47 -12.54
CA GLN A 58 16.51 -1.02 -12.41
C GLN A 58 15.13 -0.67 -11.79
N LYS A 59 14.63 -1.52 -10.88
CA LYS A 59 13.40 -1.31 -10.14
C LYS A 59 13.73 -0.87 -8.73
N LYS A 60 12.80 -0.12 -8.11
CA LYS A 60 12.99 0.46 -6.78
C LYS A 60 12.42 -0.42 -5.67
N VAL A 61 13.01 -0.30 -4.48
CA VAL A 61 12.51 -0.95 -3.26
C VAL A 61 12.32 0.07 -2.16
N TYR A 62 11.10 0.15 -1.67
CA TYR A 62 10.73 0.94 -0.50
C TYR A 62 10.46 0.01 0.68
N VAL A 63 10.87 0.43 1.87
CA VAL A 63 10.69 -0.37 3.09
C VAL A 63 9.74 0.31 4.05
N ALA A 64 8.72 -0.42 4.49
CA ALA A 64 7.72 0.09 5.42
C ALA A 64 8.28 0.15 6.85
N MET A 65 8.29 1.34 7.43
CA MET A 65 8.51 1.64 8.84
C MET A 65 7.33 2.46 9.40
N ASN A 66 6.12 2.09 9.01
CA ASN A 66 4.90 2.82 9.30
C ASN A 66 4.16 2.31 10.56
N ALA A 67 4.81 1.50 11.39
CA ALA A 67 4.29 1.13 12.69
C ALA A 67 4.33 2.30 13.68
N ILE A 68 3.54 2.21 14.75
CA ILE A 68 3.62 3.12 15.89
C ILE A 68 4.65 2.55 16.87
N PHE A 69 5.70 3.35 17.17
CA PHE A 69 6.80 2.91 18.00
C PHE A 69 6.63 3.37 19.45
N HIS A 70 6.59 2.41 20.37
CA HIS A 70 6.70 2.67 21.79
C HIS A 70 8.17 2.76 22.21
N ASN A 71 8.44 3.29 23.41
CA ASN A 71 9.80 3.58 23.89
C ASN A 71 10.74 2.37 23.88
N ASP A 72 10.22 1.16 24.03
CA ASP A 72 10.99 -0.10 23.93
C ASP A 72 11.49 -0.40 22.52
N ARG A 73 10.81 0.11 21.48
CA ARG A 73 11.15 -0.11 20.07
C ARG A 73 11.88 1.05 19.41
N VAL A 74 11.74 2.28 19.92
CA VAL A 74 12.41 3.46 19.36
C VAL A 74 13.92 3.27 19.26
N GLN A 75 14.54 2.59 20.24
CA GLN A 75 15.98 2.34 20.27
C GLN A 75 16.47 1.44 19.11
N LEU A 76 15.57 0.68 18.47
CA LEU A 76 15.90 -0.22 17.36
C LEU A 76 15.92 0.49 16.00
N LEU A 77 15.34 1.71 15.92
CA LEU A 77 15.15 2.42 14.66
C LEU A 77 16.47 2.81 13.99
N GLY A 78 17.44 3.28 14.77
CA GLY A 78 18.74 3.72 14.25
C GLY A 78 19.51 2.59 13.58
N ASP A 79 19.59 1.43 14.22
CA ASP A 79 20.26 0.25 13.67
C ASP A 79 19.56 -0.25 12.38
N TYR A 80 18.23 -0.25 12.37
CA TYR A 80 17.49 -0.68 11.19
C TYR A 80 17.63 0.29 10.03
N LEU A 81 17.56 1.60 10.26
CA LEU A 81 17.80 2.62 9.24
C LEU A 81 19.23 2.53 8.68
N THR A 82 20.23 2.30 9.52
CA THR A 82 21.61 2.09 9.07
C THR A 82 21.75 0.83 8.21
N PHE A 83 21.06 -0.24 8.57
CA PHE A 83 21.00 -1.46 7.76
C PHE A 83 20.37 -1.17 6.39
N LEU A 84 19.22 -0.48 6.33
CA LEU A 84 18.56 -0.13 5.06
C LEU A 84 19.42 0.79 4.17
N ASP A 85 20.08 1.78 4.77
CA ASP A 85 21.00 2.67 4.08
C ASP A 85 22.18 1.89 3.45
N SER A 86 22.72 0.90 4.18
CA SER A 86 23.79 0.03 3.69
C SER A 86 23.41 -0.83 2.48
N LEU A 87 22.13 -1.10 2.30
CA LEU A 87 21.56 -1.82 1.15
C LEU A 87 21.22 -0.88 -0.02
N ASN A 88 21.31 0.43 0.18
CA ASN A 88 20.86 1.46 -0.76
C ASN A 88 19.38 1.29 -1.15
N VAL A 89 18.48 1.03 -0.18
CA VAL A 89 17.05 1.02 -0.47
C VAL A 89 16.62 2.39 -0.99
N ASP A 90 15.65 2.43 -1.91
CA ASP A 90 15.25 3.66 -2.60
C ASP A 90 14.42 4.60 -1.72
N GLY A 91 13.85 4.10 -0.63
CA GLY A 91 13.15 4.92 0.35
C GLY A 91 12.55 4.13 1.49
N VAL A 92 12.12 4.87 2.52
CA VAL A 92 11.50 4.35 3.73
C VAL A 92 10.14 5.01 3.91
N VAL A 93 9.08 4.20 4.02
CA VAL A 93 7.71 4.70 4.26
C VAL A 93 7.50 4.77 5.77
N PHE A 94 7.26 5.97 6.31
CA PHE A 94 7.13 6.20 7.75
C PHE A 94 5.82 6.92 8.12
N GLY A 95 5.32 6.65 9.33
CA GLY A 95 4.19 7.38 9.92
C GLY A 95 4.58 8.08 11.22
N ASP A 96 5.37 7.42 12.06
CA ASP A 96 5.80 7.94 13.35
C ASP A 96 6.98 8.93 13.19
N PRO A 97 6.90 10.15 13.76
CA PRO A 97 8.01 11.12 13.76
C PRO A 97 9.34 10.56 14.31
N ALA A 98 9.31 9.53 15.16
CA ALA A 98 10.50 8.88 15.69
C ALA A 98 11.44 8.37 14.58
N VAL A 99 10.90 7.94 13.43
CA VAL A 99 11.69 7.47 12.28
C VAL A 99 12.52 8.61 11.70
N ILE A 100 11.92 9.79 11.48
CA ILE A 100 12.64 10.95 10.92
C ILE A 100 13.68 11.50 11.91
N MET A 101 13.41 11.39 13.22
CA MET A 101 14.36 11.75 14.26
C MET A 101 15.56 10.80 14.25
N ALA A 102 15.33 9.49 14.25
CA ALA A 102 16.38 8.48 14.20
C ALA A 102 17.22 8.57 12.91
N ALA A 103 16.59 8.85 11.75
CA ALA A 103 17.30 9.07 10.50
C ALA A 103 18.26 10.27 10.58
N LYS A 104 17.85 11.36 11.24
CA LYS A 104 18.73 12.53 11.47
C LYS A 104 19.86 12.23 12.44
N GLU A 105 19.59 11.49 13.51
CA GLU A 105 20.61 11.11 14.52
C GLU A 105 21.67 10.17 13.95
N THR A 106 21.27 9.23 13.10
CA THR A 106 22.20 8.28 12.45
C THR A 106 22.92 8.91 11.25
N GLY A 107 22.39 9.98 10.67
CA GLY A 107 22.97 10.62 9.49
C GLY A 107 22.81 9.83 8.19
N VAL A 108 21.88 8.85 8.14
CA VAL A 108 21.58 8.08 6.92
C VAL A 108 20.97 8.96 5.83
N ASN A 109 21.22 8.61 4.58
CA ASN A 109 20.75 9.35 3.41
C ASN A 109 19.64 8.59 2.67
N LEU A 110 18.53 8.37 3.35
CA LEU A 110 17.37 7.66 2.81
C LEU A 110 16.27 8.64 2.39
N ASN A 111 15.61 8.38 1.26
CA ASN A 111 14.38 9.06 0.90
C ASN A 111 13.28 8.66 1.89
N LEU A 112 12.55 9.64 2.40
CA LEU A 112 11.50 9.43 3.38
C LEU A 112 10.13 9.70 2.75
N HIS A 113 9.25 8.69 2.78
CA HIS A 113 7.87 8.79 2.29
C HIS A 113 6.94 8.85 3.49
N TRP A 114 6.25 9.97 3.66
CA TRP A 114 5.32 10.11 4.77
C TRP A 114 3.99 9.43 4.50
N SER A 115 3.55 8.55 5.41
CA SER A 115 2.31 7.79 5.31
C SER A 115 1.71 7.53 6.68
N THR A 116 0.58 8.15 6.98
CA THR A 116 -0.17 7.91 8.23
C THR A 116 -1.51 7.23 7.98
N GLU A 117 -1.82 6.86 6.75
CA GLU A 117 -3.07 6.21 6.33
C GLU A 117 -4.34 7.07 6.46
N THR A 118 -4.41 7.98 7.44
CA THR A 118 -5.62 8.73 7.77
C THR A 118 -5.43 10.26 7.79
N THR A 119 -4.21 10.77 7.93
CA THR A 119 -3.97 12.22 8.12
C THR A 119 -3.36 12.92 6.92
N GLY A 120 -3.06 12.22 5.83
CA GLY A 120 -2.62 12.80 4.56
C GLY A 120 -3.80 13.34 3.76
N THR A 121 -4.52 14.34 4.27
CA THR A 121 -5.81 14.79 3.74
C THR A 121 -5.79 16.18 3.12
N ASN A 122 -4.65 16.87 3.15
CA ASN A 122 -4.50 18.19 2.55
C ASN A 122 -3.04 18.51 2.22
N TYR A 123 -2.82 19.40 1.28
CA TYR A 123 -1.47 19.78 0.82
C TYR A 123 -0.65 20.52 1.88
N TYR A 124 -1.26 21.24 2.82
CA TYR A 124 -0.53 21.89 3.92
C TYR A 124 0.22 20.85 4.77
N THR A 125 -0.43 19.73 5.07
CA THR A 125 0.18 18.64 5.83
C THR A 125 1.26 17.95 5.01
N CYS A 126 1.03 17.69 3.72
CA CYS A 126 2.04 17.12 2.82
C CYS A 126 3.29 18.02 2.76
N ASN A 127 3.12 19.32 2.54
CA ASN A 127 4.20 20.31 2.48
C ASN A 127 4.90 20.50 3.83
N TYR A 128 4.16 20.39 4.96
CA TYR A 128 4.79 20.39 6.28
C TYR A 128 5.81 19.26 6.42
N TRP A 129 5.42 18.03 6.05
CA TRP A 129 6.33 16.88 6.10
C TRP A 129 7.44 16.98 5.07
N GLY A 130 7.17 17.57 3.90
CA GLY A 130 8.20 17.91 2.92
C GLY A 130 9.30 18.80 3.53
N ARG A 131 8.92 19.87 4.22
CA ARG A 131 9.87 20.75 4.94
C ARG A 131 10.59 20.04 6.10
N LYS A 132 10.08 18.90 6.58
CA LYS A 132 10.75 18.06 7.59
C LYS A 132 11.68 17.01 6.96
N GLY A 133 11.68 16.85 5.64
CA GLY A 133 12.58 15.98 4.89
C GLY A 133 11.90 14.81 4.19
N ALA A 134 10.56 14.74 4.17
CA ALA A 134 9.86 13.78 3.34
C ALA A 134 9.93 14.18 1.86
N SER A 135 10.24 13.24 0.98
CA SER A 135 10.25 13.44 -0.48
C SER A 135 8.90 13.10 -1.13
N ARG A 136 8.09 12.28 -0.46
CA ARG A 136 6.78 11.83 -0.93
C ARG A 136 5.77 11.83 0.22
N ALA A 137 4.51 12.12 -0.10
CA ALA A 137 3.37 11.92 0.79
C ALA A 137 2.42 10.87 0.19
N VAL A 138 2.06 9.86 1.00
CA VAL A 138 1.03 8.87 0.69
C VAL A 138 -0.29 9.40 1.21
N LEU A 139 -1.27 9.61 0.32
CA LEU A 139 -2.54 10.22 0.70
C LEU A 139 -3.46 9.25 1.45
N ALA A 140 -4.35 9.81 2.25
CA ALA A 140 -5.40 9.07 2.92
C ALA A 140 -6.36 8.44 1.89
N LYS A 141 -6.81 7.23 2.18
CA LYS A 141 -7.68 6.44 1.28
C LYS A 141 -9.14 6.89 1.29
N GLU A 142 -9.48 7.87 2.13
CA GLU A 142 -10.83 8.42 2.30
C GLU A 142 -11.08 9.71 1.50
N LEU A 143 -10.10 10.11 0.68
CA LEU A 143 -10.22 11.28 -0.17
C LEU A 143 -11.01 10.98 -1.44
N ASN A 144 -11.82 11.95 -1.87
CA ASN A 144 -12.41 11.92 -3.19
C ASN A 144 -11.40 12.42 -4.25
N MET A 145 -11.72 12.20 -5.51
CA MET A 145 -10.86 12.52 -6.66
C MET A 145 -10.49 14.00 -6.70
N ASP A 146 -11.46 14.91 -6.55
CA ASP A 146 -11.22 16.35 -6.58
C ASP A 146 -10.22 16.78 -5.49
N SER A 147 -10.36 16.22 -4.29
CA SER A 147 -9.42 16.51 -3.19
C SER A 147 -8.01 15.99 -3.46
N VAL A 148 -7.88 14.82 -4.11
CA VAL A 148 -6.57 14.28 -4.50
C VAL A 148 -5.90 15.18 -5.55
N ILE A 149 -6.67 15.65 -6.54
CA ILE A 149 -6.17 16.55 -7.59
C ILE A 149 -5.76 17.90 -6.99
N ASP A 150 -6.59 18.51 -6.13
CA ASP A 150 -6.26 19.77 -5.44
C ASP A 150 -4.99 19.64 -4.59
N ILE A 151 -4.84 18.52 -3.86
CA ILE A 151 -3.60 18.27 -3.12
C ILE A 151 -2.41 18.20 -4.07
N LYS A 152 -2.51 17.48 -5.18
CA LYS A 152 -1.40 17.34 -6.14
C LYS A 152 -1.00 18.66 -6.76
N GLU A 153 -1.94 19.50 -7.13
CA GLU A 153 -1.68 20.83 -7.70
C GLU A 153 -0.91 21.77 -6.75
N ASN A 154 -1.08 21.58 -5.44
CA ASN A 154 -0.52 22.45 -4.42
C ASN A 154 0.61 21.81 -3.59
N ALA A 155 0.93 20.53 -3.84
CA ALA A 155 1.97 19.81 -3.11
C ALA A 155 3.37 20.13 -3.65
N GLU A 156 4.31 20.33 -2.70
CA GLU A 156 5.75 20.51 -2.97
C GLU A 156 6.54 19.19 -2.94
N VAL A 157 5.85 18.07 -2.71
CA VAL A 157 6.41 16.72 -2.62
C VAL A 157 5.72 15.79 -3.60
N GLU A 158 6.32 14.62 -3.89
CA GLU A 158 5.64 13.59 -4.67
C GLU A 158 4.38 13.09 -3.96
N ILE A 159 3.35 12.76 -4.74
CA ILE A 159 2.07 12.24 -4.25
C ILE A 159 1.88 10.80 -4.70
N GLU A 160 1.59 9.94 -3.74
CA GLU A 160 1.23 8.53 -3.94
C GLU A 160 -0.22 8.28 -3.52
N ILE A 161 -0.96 7.55 -4.35
CA ILE A 161 -2.33 7.09 -4.05
C ILE A 161 -2.45 5.57 -4.26
N GLN A 162 -3.35 4.94 -3.50
CA GLN A 162 -3.71 3.55 -3.77
C GLN A 162 -4.80 3.49 -4.82
N VAL A 163 -4.54 2.81 -5.94
CA VAL A 163 -5.47 2.67 -7.05
C VAL A 163 -6.09 1.28 -7.14
N HIS A 164 -5.52 0.29 -6.43
CA HIS A 164 -6.06 -1.08 -6.42
C HIS A 164 -5.83 -1.80 -5.09
N GLY A 165 -6.79 -2.66 -4.72
CA GLY A 165 -6.69 -3.59 -3.58
C GLY A 165 -7.47 -3.16 -2.34
N MET A 166 -7.29 -3.91 -1.25
CA MET A 166 -8.02 -3.67 0.00
C MET A 166 -7.55 -2.42 0.71
N THR A 167 -8.49 -1.76 1.40
CA THR A 167 -8.16 -0.69 2.36
C THR A 167 -8.34 -1.19 3.79
N CYS A 168 -7.45 -0.78 4.70
CA CYS A 168 -7.64 -1.05 6.13
C CYS A 168 -8.63 -0.03 6.69
N MET A 169 -9.75 -0.50 7.20
CA MET A 169 -10.80 0.36 7.79
C MET A 169 -10.60 0.58 9.28
N PHE A 170 -10.01 -0.41 9.96
CA PHE A 170 -9.79 -0.35 11.41
C PHE A 170 -8.53 -1.13 11.78
N GLN A 171 -7.77 -0.57 12.73
CA GLN A 171 -6.64 -1.24 13.36
C GLN A 171 -6.68 -1.05 14.87
N SER A 172 -6.39 -2.13 15.60
CA SER A 172 -6.12 -2.09 17.03
C SER A 172 -4.84 -2.84 17.32
N LYS A 173 -3.97 -2.27 18.17
CA LYS A 173 -2.77 -2.97 18.64
C LYS A 173 -3.09 -4.15 19.57
N ARG A 174 -4.36 -4.31 19.98
CA ARG A 174 -4.83 -5.43 20.80
C ARG A 174 -5.22 -6.59 19.90
N THR A 175 -4.97 -7.82 20.36
CA THR A 175 -5.44 -9.07 19.74
C THR A 175 -6.90 -9.30 20.15
N LEU A 176 -7.82 -8.57 19.51
CA LEU A 176 -9.24 -8.55 19.93
C LEU A 176 -9.93 -9.87 19.66
N ILE A 177 -9.60 -10.53 18.56
CA ILE A 177 -10.25 -11.77 18.12
C ILE A 177 -9.70 -12.95 18.88
N GLY A 178 -8.39 -13.06 19.03
CA GLY A 178 -7.75 -14.08 19.86
C GLY A 178 -8.30 -14.07 21.27
N ASN A 179 -8.35 -12.90 21.91
CA ASN A 179 -8.92 -12.72 23.25
C ASN A 179 -10.42 -13.06 23.31
N TYR A 180 -11.19 -12.76 22.25
CA TYR A 180 -12.62 -13.10 22.21
C TYR A 180 -12.84 -14.61 22.14
N PHE A 181 -12.09 -15.33 21.32
CA PHE A 181 -12.20 -16.79 21.24
C PHE A 181 -11.69 -17.48 22.51
N GLU A 182 -10.60 -16.98 23.11
CA GLU A 182 -10.11 -17.47 24.40
C GLU A 182 -11.19 -17.31 25.51
N TYR A 183 -11.83 -16.14 25.56
CA TYR A 183 -12.95 -15.91 26.48
C TYR A 183 -14.12 -16.89 26.26
N GLN A 184 -14.37 -17.31 25.02
CA GLN A 184 -15.38 -18.32 24.69
C GLN A 184 -14.91 -19.78 24.91
N GLY A 185 -13.66 -19.99 25.35
CA GLY A 185 -13.07 -21.33 25.50
C GLY A 185 -12.79 -22.02 24.17
N LYS A 186 -12.65 -21.28 23.07
CA LYS A 186 -12.35 -21.79 21.73
C LYS A 186 -10.92 -21.44 21.37
N GLN A 187 -10.21 -22.36 20.72
CA GLN A 187 -8.95 -22.08 20.03
C GLN A 187 -9.25 -21.96 18.54
N MET A 188 -8.92 -20.81 17.94
CA MET A 188 -8.99 -20.61 16.51
C MET A 188 -7.66 -20.01 16.02
N ASP A 189 -7.23 -20.43 14.85
CA ASP A 189 -6.12 -19.79 14.16
C ASP A 189 -6.60 -18.43 13.62
N VAL A 190 -6.21 -17.36 14.29
CA VAL A 190 -6.55 -15.97 13.94
C VAL A 190 -5.47 -15.31 13.08
N VAL A 191 -4.34 -15.97 12.90
CA VAL A 191 -3.16 -15.48 12.15
C VAL A 191 -3.25 -15.85 10.66
N GLY A 192 -4.19 -16.73 10.31
CA GLY A 192 -4.37 -17.20 8.93
C GLY A 192 -4.70 -16.07 7.97
N ARG A 193 -3.80 -15.83 7.00
CA ARG A 193 -4.00 -14.87 5.89
C ARG A 193 -4.64 -15.53 4.66
N ASN A 194 -5.20 -16.72 4.80
CA ASN A 194 -5.90 -17.39 3.73
C ASN A 194 -7.33 -16.85 3.60
N MET A 195 -7.63 -16.19 2.48
CA MET A 195 -8.95 -15.61 2.22
C MET A 195 -10.08 -16.63 2.08
N GLU A 196 -9.78 -17.87 1.72
CA GLU A 196 -10.79 -18.93 1.58
C GLU A 196 -11.26 -19.47 2.94
N GLU A 197 -10.36 -19.49 3.92
CA GLU A 197 -10.60 -19.97 5.28
C GLU A 197 -10.61 -18.83 6.32
N GLY A 198 -10.46 -17.57 5.87
CA GLY A 198 -10.28 -16.41 6.71
C GLY A 198 -11.48 -16.06 7.58
N LEU A 199 -11.22 -15.27 8.61
CA LEU A 199 -12.24 -14.71 9.48
C LEU A 199 -12.85 -13.46 8.86
N PHE A 200 -14.17 -13.30 9.07
CA PHE A 200 -14.90 -12.13 8.59
C PHE A 200 -15.78 -11.56 9.69
N LEU A 201 -15.79 -10.24 9.79
CA LEU A 201 -16.85 -9.52 10.49
C LEU A 201 -18.04 -9.38 9.53
N HIS A 202 -19.21 -9.91 9.90
CA HIS A 202 -20.40 -9.86 9.06
C HIS A 202 -21.35 -8.75 9.54
N ASP A 203 -21.55 -7.76 8.69
CA ASP A 203 -22.60 -6.74 8.86
C ASP A 203 -23.91 -7.26 8.28
N GLN A 204 -24.85 -7.59 9.16
CA GLN A 204 -26.15 -8.15 8.77
C GLN A 204 -27.06 -7.15 8.05
N GLU A 205 -26.92 -5.86 8.34
CA GLU A 205 -27.76 -4.81 7.72
C GLU A 205 -27.33 -4.55 6.27
N ARG A 206 -26.02 -4.45 6.04
CA ARG A 206 -25.44 -4.15 4.71
C ARG A 206 -25.03 -5.40 3.93
N GLN A 207 -25.13 -6.59 4.54
CA GLN A 207 -24.69 -7.88 3.98
C GLN A 207 -23.19 -7.90 3.60
N ASN A 208 -22.39 -7.01 4.18
CA ASN A 208 -20.96 -6.92 3.93
C ASN A 208 -20.18 -7.92 4.79
N LYS A 209 -19.11 -8.47 4.21
CA LYS A 209 -18.13 -9.32 4.89
C LYS A 209 -16.79 -8.59 4.92
N TYR A 210 -16.36 -8.16 6.09
CA TYR A 210 -15.10 -7.47 6.29
C TYR A 210 -14.02 -8.47 6.68
N PRO A 211 -12.99 -8.70 5.86
CA PRO A 211 -11.87 -9.57 6.24
C PRO A 211 -11.20 -9.05 7.51
N ILE A 212 -10.88 -9.97 8.41
CA ILE A 212 -10.24 -9.65 9.68
C ILE A 212 -9.12 -10.63 9.94
N PHE A 213 -7.94 -10.13 10.31
CA PHE A 213 -6.80 -10.94 10.69
C PHE A 213 -6.03 -10.28 11.84
N GLU A 214 -5.21 -11.07 12.51
CA GLU A 214 -4.29 -10.61 13.55
C GLU A 214 -2.84 -10.93 13.17
N ASP A 215 -1.94 -10.06 13.56
CA ASP A 215 -0.50 -10.24 13.46
C ASP A 215 0.22 -9.66 14.69
N ALA A 216 1.53 -9.55 14.66
CA ALA A 216 2.33 -8.97 15.75
C ALA A 216 1.98 -7.51 16.07
N ASN A 217 1.25 -6.82 15.18
CA ASN A 217 0.80 -5.44 15.32
C ASN A 217 -0.66 -5.33 15.76
N GLY A 218 -1.33 -6.46 16.00
CA GLY A 218 -2.71 -6.52 16.53
C GLY A 218 -3.75 -6.93 15.51
N THR A 219 -4.97 -6.41 15.66
CA THR A 219 -6.14 -6.76 14.85
C THR A 219 -6.34 -5.75 13.72
N HIS A 220 -6.56 -6.25 12.51
CA HIS A 220 -6.83 -5.48 11.30
C HIS A 220 -8.18 -5.89 10.70
N ILE A 221 -9.02 -4.91 10.39
CA ILE A 221 -10.29 -5.09 9.67
C ILE A 221 -10.16 -4.39 8.31
N MET A 222 -10.34 -5.15 7.24
CA MET A 222 -10.16 -4.68 5.88
C MET A 222 -11.51 -4.35 5.22
N SER A 223 -11.49 -3.55 4.16
CA SER A 223 -12.68 -3.21 3.37
C SER A 223 -13.34 -4.46 2.79
N PRO A 224 -14.68 -4.45 2.62
CA PRO A 224 -15.41 -5.59 2.06
C PRO A 224 -15.11 -5.75 0.56
N ASN A 225 -14.85 -4.65 -0.14
CA ASN A 225 -14.52 -4.61 -1.56
C ASN A 225 -13.06 -4.17 -1.77
N ASP A 226 -12.53 -4.44 -2.96
CA ASP A 226 -11.26 -3.89 -3.40
C ASP A 226 -11.48 -2.60 -4.17
N VAL A 227 -10.67 -1.59 -3.89
CA VAL A 227 -10.59 -0.42 -4.75
C VAL A 227 -10.09 -0.86 -6.13
N CYS A 228 -10.72 -0.36 -7.19
CA CYS A 228 -10.27 -0.52 -8.56
C CYS A 228 -10.54 0.78 -9.32
N MET A 229 -9.47 1.40 -9.81
CA MET A 229 -9.53 2.69 -10.52
C MET A 229 -8.99 2.58 -11.95
N ILE A 230 -8.92 1.36 -12.50
CA ILE A 230 -8.27 1.12 -13.79
C ILE A 230 -8.94 1.83 -14.95
N ASP A 231 -10.25 2.06 -14.87
CA ASP A 231 -11.08 2.76 -15.84
C ASP A 231 -11.18 4.27 -15.61
N GLU A 232 -10.62 4.76 -14.49
CA GLU A 232 -10.68 6.16 -14.07
C GLU A 232 -9.26 6.76 -13.86
N LEU A 233 -8.22 6.15 -14.42
CA LEU A 233 -6.84 6.59 -14.23
C LEU A 233 -6.50 7.88 -14.94
N GLU A 234 -7.26 8.26 -15.98
CA GLU A 234 -6.93 9.40 -16.84
C GLU A 234 -6.79 10.69 -16.03
N GLU A 235 -7.74 10.99 -15.15
CA GLU A 235 -7.71 12.22 -14.36
C GLU A 235 -6.48 12.28 -13.43
N PHE A 236 -6.07 11.16 -12.84
CA PHE A 236 -4.87 11.10 -12.01
C PHE A 236 -3.57 11.24 -12.81
N VAL A 237 -3.53 10.68 -14.03
CA VAL A 237 -2.37 10.81 -14.92
C VAL A 237 -2.27 12.25 -15.43
N ASP A 238 -3.38 12.88 -15.79
CA ASP A 238 -3.44 14.27 -16.24
C ASP A 238 -3.08 15.26 -15.12
N ALA A 239 -3.52 14.99 -13.88
CA ALA A 239 -3.11 15.74 -12.70
C ALA A 239 -1.64 15.55 -12.35
N GLY A 240 -0.96 14.54 -12.93
CA GLY A 240 0.45 14.27 -12.71
C GLY A 240 0.77 13.60 -11.39
N ILE A 241 -0.13 12.77 -10.84
CA ILE A 241 0.14 11.93 -9.67
C ILE A 241 1.42 11.11 -9.91
N ASP A 242 2.30 11.04 -8.91
CA ASP A 242 3.66 10.50 -9.09
C ASP A 242 3.73 8.99 -8.95
N SER A 243 2.89 8.38 -8.09
CA SER A 243 2.92 6.94 -7.81
C SER A 243 1.53 6.35 -7.61
N PHE A 244 1.24 5.25 -8.28
CA PHE A 244 0.05 4.43 -8.17
C PHE A 244 0.37 3.14 -7.45
N LYS A 245 -0.25 2.92 -6.28
CA LYS A 245 -0.03 1.72 -5.48
C LYS A 245 -1.10 0.66 -5.76
N ILE A 246 -0.64 -0.55 -6.10
CA ILE A 246 -1.43 -1.79 -6.06
C ILE A 246 -1.10 -2.53 -4.77
N ASP A 247 -2.09 -2.71 -3.90
CA ASP A 247 -1.91 -3.40 -2.62
C ASP A 247 -2.26 -4.90 -2.75
N GLY A 248 -1.25 -5.76 -2.59
CA GLY A 248 -1.34 -7.21 -2.71
C GLY A 248 -1.73 -7.93 -1.42
N ILE A 249 -2.07 -7.19 -0.35
CA ILE A 249 -2.44 -7.84 0.92
C ILE A 249 -3.61 -8.80 0.74
N LEU A 250 -3.47 -10.02 1.26
CA LEU A 250 -4.45 -11.12 1.15
C LEU A 250 -4.79 -11.51 -0.31
N LYS A 251 -3.87 -11.30 -1.25
CA LYS A 251 -4.02 -11.66 -2.67
C LYS A 251 -3.02 -12.73 -3.07
N SER A 252 -3.41 -13.56 -4.05
CA SER A 252 -2.50 -14.53 -4.66
C SER A 252 -1.53 -13.84 -5.64
N LEU A 253 -0.35 -14.44 -5.84
CA LEU A 253 0.62 -13.95 -6.82
C LEU A 253 0.01 -13.87 -8.23
N SER A 254 -0.76 -14.89 -8.65
CA SER A 254 -1.39 -14.88 -9.98
C SER A 254 -2.34 -13.70 -10.18
N TYR A 255 -3.14 -13.38 -9.17
CA TYR A 255 -4.03 -12.22 -9.20
C TYR A 255 -3.25 -10.91 -9.33
N ILE A 256 -2.28 -10.67 -8.44
CA ILE A 256 -1.51 -9.41 -8.42
C ILE A 256 -0.67 -9.24 -9.68
N THR A 257 -0.11 -10.33 -10.23
CA THR A 257 0.65 -10.29 -11.48
C THR A 257 -0.23 -9.85 -12.65
N GLU A 258 -1.43 -10.40 -12.76
CA GLU A 258 -2.37 -10.03 -13.83
C GLU A 258 -2.87 -8.59 -13.66
N VAL A 259 -3.28 -8.19 -12.47
CA VAL A 259 -3.68 -6.81 -12.17
C VAL A 259 -2.55 -5.83 -12.49
N THR A 260 -1.32 -6.12 -12.07
CA THR A 260 -0.15 -5.27 -12.37
C THR A 260 0.04 -5.10 -13.88
N SER A 261 -0.09 -6.19 -14.65
CA SER A 261 0.03 -6.15 -16.12
C SER A 261 -1.07 -5.29 -16.76
N LEU A 262 -2.31 -5.37 -16.27
CA LEU A 262 -3.41 -4.56 -16.77
C LEU A 262 -3.21 -3.07 -16.47
N TYR A 263 -2.85 -2.72 -15.22
CA TYR A 263 -2.53 -1.34 -14.85
C TYR A 263 -1.33 -0.79 -15.62
N ARG A 264 -0.32 -1.61 -15.89
CA ARG A 264 0.82 -1.18 -16.72
C ARG A 264 0.38 -0.81 -18.12
N LYS A 265 -0.45 -1.65 -18.76
CA LYS A 265 -1.02 -1.37 -20.11
C LYS A 265 -1.87 -0.10 -20.09
N ALA A 266 -2.72 0.08 -19.09
CA ALA A 266 -3.56 1.26 -18.94
C ALA A 266 -2.71 2.53 -18.85
N ILE A 267 -1.69 2.56 -17.96
CA ILE A 267 -0.79 3.71 -17.81
C ILE A 267 -0.01 3.97 -19.11
N ASP A 268 0.44 2.94 -19.80
CA ASP A 268 1.20 3.08 -21.06
C ASP A 268 0.33 3.70 -22.14
N LEU A 269 -0.91 3.25 -22.31
CA LEU A 269 -1.84 3.80 -23.27
C LEU A 269 -2.24 5.24 -22.91
N LEU A 270 -2.53 5.56 -21.67
CA LEU A 270 -2.82 6.94 -21.24
C LEU A 270 -1.71 7.93 -21.60
N THR A 271 -0.46 7.46 -21.66
CA THR A 271 0.67 8.32 -21.98
C THR A 271 1.00 8.35 -23.48
N THR A 272 0.45 7.46 -24.31
CA THR A 272 0.77 7.31 -25.75
C THR A 272 -0.43 7.39 -26.66
N ASP A 273 -1.58 6.84 -26.29
CA ASP A 273 -2.80 6.73 -27.08
C ASP A 273 -4.04 6.63 -26.17
N LYS A 274 -4.60 7.78 -25.79
CA LYS A 274 -5.76 7.86 -24.89
C LYS A 274 -7.02 7.24 -25.49
N ASP A 275 -7.21 7.32 -26.81
CA ASP A 275 -8.36 6.72 -27.48
C ASP A 275 -8.32 5.19 -27.32
N ALA A 276 -7.15 4.58 -27.46
CA ALA A 276 -6.98 3.15 -27.23
C ALA A 276 -7.16 2.73 -25.76
N TYR A 277 -6.90 3.63 -24.81
CA TYR A 277 -7.25 3.39 -23.41
C TYR A 277 -8.77 3.37 -23.21
N GLU A 278 -9.48 4.36 -23.73
CA GLU A 278 -10.94 4.45 -23.66
C GLU A 278 -11.63 3.21 -24.26
N ASP A 279 -11.12 2.70 -25.38
CA ASP A 279 -11.66 1.51 -26.05
C ASP A 279 -11.48 0.21 -25.24
N GLN A 280 -10.50 0.15 -24.31
CA GLN A 280 -10.14 -1.08 -23.60
C GLN A 280 -10.47 -1.07 -22.10
N LYS A 281 -10.70 0.09 -21.51
CA LYS A 281 -10.82 0.23 -20.03
C LYS A 281 -11.93 -0.64 -19.41
N GLU A 282 -13.10 -0.73 -20.08
CA GLU A 282 -14.21 -1.58 -19.60
C GLU A 282 -13.88 -3.09 -19.65
N ASP A 283 -13.10 -3.53 -20.64
CA ASP A 283 -12.70 -4.92 -20.75
C ASP A 283 -11.69 -5.29 -19.66
N TRP A 284 -10.83 -4.37 -19.24
CA TRP A 284 -9.95 -4.60 -18.10
C TRP A 284 -10.71 -4.68 -16.76
N VAL A 285 -11.74 -3.85 -16.56
CA VAL A 285 -12.63 -3.94 -15.39
C VAL A 285 -13.27 -5.33 -15.34
N LYS A 286 -13.90 -5.78 -16.45
CA LYS A 286 -14.51 -7.12 -16.54
C LYS A 286 -13.49 -8.21 -16.25
N ARG A 287 -12.27 -8.07 -16.79
CA ARG A 287 -11.21 -9.05 -16.56
C ARG A 287 -10.80 -9.12 -15.10
N ILE A 288 -10.69 -7.97 -14.41
CA ILE A 288 -10.41 -7.93 -12.98
C ILE A 288 -11.56 -8.56 -12.18
N GLU A 289 -12.81 -8.30 -12.54
CA GLU A 289 -13.98 -8.93 -11.91
C GLU A 289 -13.96 -10.47 -12.04
N GLU A 290 -13.58 -11.01 -13.21
CA GLU A 290 -13.48 -12.44 -13.45
C GLU A 290 -12.44 -13.16 -12.57
N ILE A 291 -11.33 -12.49 -12.28
CA ILE A 291 -10.23 -13.06 -11.48
C ILE A 291 -10.34 -12.75 -9.99
N GLN A 292 -11.34 -11.97 -9.57
CA GLN A 292 -11.55 -11.63 -8.16
C GLN A 292 -11.71 -12.89 -7.29
N PRO A 293 -11.18 -12.87 -6.06
CA PRO A 293 -11.46 -13.92 -5.08
C PRO A 293 -12.96 -14.10 -4.86
N VAL A 294 -13.38 -15.33 -4.63
CA VAL A 294 -14.79 -15.66 -4.37
C VAL A 294 -15.36 -14.79 -3.25
N ASN A 295 -16.58 -14.27 -3.47
CA ASN A 295 -17.29 -13.35 -2.55
C ASN A 295 -16.62 -11.99 -2.32
N ARG A 296 -15.78 -11.53 -3.24
CA ARG A 296 -15.29 -10.14 -3.24
C ARG A 296 -15.68 -9.45 -4.53
N SER A 297 -16.08 -8.19 -4.42
CA SER A 297 -16.29 -7.28 -5.54
C SER A 297 -15.25 -6.17 -5.55
N ILE A 298 -15.22 -5.43 -6.64
CA ILE A 298 -14.47 -4.18 -6.77
C ILE A 298 -15.42 -3.00 -6.63
N ASP A 299 -14.90 -1.87 -6.17
CA ASP A 299 -15.56 -0.57 -6.19
C ASP A 299 -14.53 0.55 -6.37
N THR A 300 -15.00 1.79 -6.48
CA THR A 300 -14.13 2.97 -6.60
C THR A 300 -13.69 3.55 -5.24
N GLY A 301 -13.90 2.83 -4.16
CA GLY A 301 -13.55 3.30 -2.81
C GLY A 301 -14.27 4.60 -2.44
N PHE A 302 -13.51 5.64 -2.10
CA PHE A 302 -14.05 6.96 -1.76
C PHE A 302 -13.92 7.97 -2.89
N PHE A 303 -13.29 7.64 -4.00
CA PHE A 303 -12.96 8.61 -5.05
C PHE A 303 -14.16 9.37 -5.62
N PHE A 304 -15.34 8.74 -5.68
CA PHE A 304 -16.59 9.37 -6.15
C PHE A 304 -17.64 9.60 -5.05
N LYS A 305 -17.24 9.53 -3.77
CA LYS A 305 -18.14 9.81 -2.65
C LYS A 305 -18.01 11.26 -2.22
N GLU A 306 -19.15 11.87 -1.85
CA GLU A 306 -19.12 13.14 -1.17
C GLU A 306 -18.38 12.99 0.17
N THR A 307 -17.44 13.90 0.43
CA THR A 307 -16.71 13.91 1.70
C THR A 307 -17.68 14.38 2.79
N VAL A 308 -18.05 13.49 3.68
CA VAL A 308 -18.86 13.82 4.86
C VAL A 308 -17.90 14.11 6.01
N TYR A 309 -17.84 15.36 6.43
CA TYR A 309 -17.06 15.79 7.59
C TYR A 309 -17.94 15.76 8.87
#